data_647b1715aaf8fa5ab04de1e51c3269ab
#
_entry.id   647b1715aaf8fa5ab04de1e51c3269ab
#
_cell.length_a   1.000
_cell.length_b   1.000
_cell.length_c   1.000
_cell.angle_alpha   90.00
_cell.angle_beta   90.00
_cell.angle_gamma   90.00
#
_symmetry.space_group_name_H-M   'P 1'
#
loop_
_entity.id
_entity.type
_entity.pdbx_description
1 polymer ?
#
loop_
_entity_poly.entity_id
_entity_poly.type
_entity_poly.pdbx_seq_one_letter_code
_entity_poly.pdbx_strand_id
1 'polypeptide(L)'
;MSSATQECLNCHGSMHPGIVESWQQSRHALTVPSKAAEAPNLSRKVSAENLPDELKGVSVGCAECHTLRQKSHQDTFDHNGYSVHVAVSPADCATCHRIEGEQFDRNLMAHAYSNLVDNSVYQMLVQSINGVPSFDKGKVSLAPASQATSEESCLYCHGTKLAVKGKKTRSTDMGDMEFPEISGWPNQGVGRINL
;
A
#
# COMPACT_ATOMS: atom_id res chain seq x y z
N MET A 1 6.40 -10.83 -19.74
CA MET A 1 6.41 -9.47 -19.19
C MET A 1 5.92 -8.52 -20.25
N SER A 2 5.15 -7.50 -19.89
CA SER A 2 4.69 -6.48 -20.84
C SER A 2 5.80 -5.48 -21.20
N SER A 3 5.62 -4.77 -22.33
CA SER A 3 6.51 -3.68 -22.70
C SER A 3 6.48 -2.53 -21.67
N ALA A 4 5.31 -2.24 -21.11
CA ALA A 4 5.15 -1.21 -20.10
C ALA A 4 5.97 -1.50 -18.82
N THR A 5 5.89 -2.73 -18.29
CA THR A 5 6.76 -3.13 -17.16
C THR A 5 8.24 -3.09 -17.53
N GLN A 6 8.62 -3.46 -18.77
CA GLN A 6 10.02 -3.36 -19.21
C GLN A 6 10.50 -1.90 -19.21
N GLU A 7 9.67 -0.96 -19.65
CA GLU A 7 10.00 0.48 -19.60
C GLU A 7 10.16 0.98 -18.18
N CYS A 8 9.30 0.57 -17.25
CA CYS A 8 9.47 0.89 -15.82
C CYS A 8 10.83 0.39 -15.30
N LEU A 9 11.21 -0.84 -15.65
CA LEU A 9 12.48 -1.44 -15.19
C LEU A 9 13.72 -0.74 -15.72
N ASN A 10 13.66 -0.08 -16.89
CA ASN A 10 14.79 0.64 -17.47
C ASN A 10 15.32 1.76 -16.55
N CYS A 11 14.42 2.41 -15.80
CA CYS A 11 14.78 3.44 -14.81
C CYS A 11 14.80 2.88 -13.39
N HIS A 12 13.71 2.20 -12.97
CA HIS A 12 13.57 1.72 -11.61
C HIS A 12 14.54 0.59 -11.25
N GLY A 13 15.10 -0.12 -12.23
CA GLY A 13 16.14 -1.12 -12.00
C GLY A 13 17.39 -0.57 -11.31
N SER A 14 17.75 0.68 -11.64
CA SER A 14 18.89 1.38 -11.01
C SER A 14 18.46 2.22 -9.79
N MET A 15 17.28 2.83 -9.85
CA MET A 15 16.80 3.73 -8.80
C MET A 15 16.27 2.98 -7.57
N HIS A 16 15.65 1.81 -7.76
CA HIS A 16 15.02 1.01 -6.71
C HIS A 16 15.38 -0.47 -6.83
N PRO A 17 16.68 -0.83 -6.82
CA PRO A 17 17.13 -2.21 -7.13
C PRO A 17 16.54 -3.24 -6.18
N GLY A 18 16.36 -2.94 -4.90
CA GLY A 18 15.79 -3.88 -3.93
C GLY A 18 14.32 -4.24 -4.22
N ILE A 19 13.51 -3.30 -4.69
CA ILE A 19 12.12 -3.56 -5.08
C ILE A 19 12.10 -4.44 -6.34
N VAL A 20 12.93 -4.12 -7.31
CA VAL A 20 13.03 -4.87 -8.56
C VAL A 20 13.50 -6.30 -8.32
N GLU A 21 14.54 -6.49 -7.50
CA GLU A 21 15.04 -7.82 -7.14
C GLU A 21 13.96 -8.65 -6.41
N SER A 22 13.29 -8.07 -5.44
CA SER A 22 12.20 -8.73 -4.72
C SER A 22 11.06 -9.15 -5.65
N TRP A 23 10.69 -8.28 -6.60
CA TRP A 23 9.69 -8.62 -7.60
C TRP A 23 10.16 -9.75 -8.53
N GLN A 24 11.39 -9.70 -9.03
CA GLN A 24 11.94 -10.72 -9.92
C GLN A 24 11.93 -12.12 -9.30
N GLN A 25 12.07 -12.22 -7.98
CA GLN A 25 12.00 -13.49 -7.23
C GLN A 25 10.55 -13.89 -6.89
N SER A 26 9.58 -13.03 -7.13
CA SER A 26 8.18 -13.26 -6.79
C SER A 26 7.48 -14.20 -7.79
N ARG A 27 6.39 -14.83 -7.34
CA ARG A 27 5.53 -15.63 -8.22
C ARG A 27 4.90 -14.77 -9.32
N HIS A 28 4.66 -13.50 -9.09
CA HIS A 28 4.12 -12.58 -10.09
C HIS A 28 5.06 -12.38 -11.27
N ALA A 29 6.37 -12.34 -11.04
CA ALA A 29 7.36 -12.28 -12.11
C ALA A 29 7.54 -13.63 -12.83
N LEU A 30 7.48 -14.73 -12.08
CA LEU A 30 7.87 -16.07 -12.56
C LEU A 30 6.72 -16.85 -13.20
N THR A 31 5.47 -16.48 -12.94
CA THR A 31 4.30 -17.24 -13.38
C THR A 31 3.24 -16.32 -13.95
N VAL A 32 2.80 -16.57 -15.19
CA VAL A 32 1.70 -15.83 -15.79
C VAL A 32 0.35 -16.25 -15.19
N PRO A 33 -0.64 -15.35 -15.09
CA PRO A 33 -1.92 -15.61 -14.46
C PRO A 33 -2.67 -16.83 -15.02
N SER A 34 -2.65 -17.05 -16.34
CA SER A 34 -3.30 -18.22 -16.95
C SER A 34 -2.74 -19.54 -16.42
N LYS A 35 -1.41 -19.66 -16.34
CA LYS A 35 -0.77 -20.88 -15.76
C LYS A 35 -1.04 -21.01 -14.27
N ALA A 36 -1.06 -19.90 -13.53
CA ALA A 36 -1.38 -19.93 -12.12
C ALA A 36 -2.83 -20.38 -11.86
N ALA A 37 -3.76 -20.06 -12.76
CA ALA A 37 -5.16 -20.50 -12.69
C ALA A 37 -5.34 -22.01 -12.94
N GLU A 38 -4.43 -22.65 -13.67
CA GLU A 38 -4.45 -24.10 -13.92
C GLU A 38 -3.91 -24.93 -12.75
N ALA A 39 -3.31 -24.29 -11.76
CA ALA A 39 -2.76 -24.99 -10.61
C ALA A 39 -3.85 -25.75 -9.82
N PRO A 40 -3.52 -26.91 -9.18
CA PRO A 40 -4.45 -27.64 -8.33
C PRO A 40 -5.08 -26.75 -7.25
N ASN A 41 -6.34 -26.98 -6.90
CA ASN A 41 -7.13 -26.12 -6.00
C ASN A 41 -6.41 -25.74 -4.70
N LEU A 42 -5.66 -26.67 -4.08
CA LEU A 42 -4.94 -26.39 -2.83
C LEU A 42 -3.71 -25.48 -2.99
N SER A 43 -3.12 -25.45 -4.17
CA SER A 43 -1.94 -24.61 -4.47
C SER A 43 -2.28 -23.36 -5.28
N ARG A 44 -3.48 -23.34 -5.87
CA ARG A 44 -3.94 -22.23 -6.70
C ARG A 44 -4.26 -21.00 -5.84
N LYS A 45 -3.69 -19.87 -6.22
CA LYS A 45 -3.94 -18.57 -5.59
C LYS A 45 -4.72 -17.62 -6.48
N VAL A 46 -4.81 -17.89 -7.78
CA VAL A 46 -5.67 -17.16 -8.70
C VAL A 46 -7.08 -17.74 -8.58
N SER A 47 -7.99 -16.97 -8.02
CA SER A 47 -9.36 -17.41 -7.71
C SER A 47 -10.44 -16.74 -8.57
N ALA A 48 -10.07 -15.75 -9.40
CA ALA A 48 -10.99 -15.16 -10.36
C ALA A 48 -11.41 -16.17 -11.43
N GLU A 49 -12.71 -16.25 -11.72
CA GLU A 49 -13.25 -17.11 -12.76
C GLU A 49 -12.84 -16.64 -14.15
N ASN A 50 -12.80 -15.32 -14.33
CA ASN A 50 -12.43 -14.68 -15.58
C ASN A 50 -11.28 -13.72 -15.32
N LEU A 51 -10.14 -14.01 -15.93
CA LEU A 51 -8.99 -13.10 -15.93
C LEU A 51 -9.11 -12.13 -17.11
N PRO A 52 -8.71 -10.85 -16.94
CA PRO A 52 -8.61 -9.93 -18.06
C PRO A 52 -7.68 -10.47 -19.16
N ASP A 53 -8.10 -10.35 -20.41
CA ASP A 53 -7.36 -10.95 -21.54
C ASP A 53 -5.94 -10.39 -21.66
N GLU A 54 -5.78 -9.09 -21.37
CA GLU A 54 -4.49 -8.38 -21.38
C GLU A 54 -3.52 -8.87 -20.30
N LEU A 55 -4.02 -9.46 -19.22
CA LEU A 55 -3.20 -9.94 -18.10
C LEU A 55 -2.88 -11.44 -18.17
N LYS A 56 -3.68 -12.24 -18.89
CA LYS A 56 -3.59 -13.71 -18.88
C LYS A 56 -2.20 -14.24 -19.21
N GLY A 57 -1.57 -13.65 -20.22
CA GLY A 57 -0.34 -14.16 -20.83
C GLY A 57 0.94 -13.42 -20.44
N VAL A 58 0.87 -12.43 -19.56
CA VAL A 58 2.01 -11.64 -19.15
C VAL A 58 2.30 -11.81 -17.66
N SER A 59 3.58 -11.73 -17.29
CA SER A 59 3.97 -11.67 -15.88
C SER A 59 3.41 -10.39 -15.26
N VAL A 60 2.87 -10.49 -14.06
CA VAL A 60 2.31 -9.33 -13.33
C VAL A 60 3.46 -8.52 -12.73
N GLY A 61 3.76 -7.39 -13.35
CA GLY A 61 4.86 -6.51 -12.98
C GLY A 61 4.38 -5.14 -12.50
N CYS A 62 5.28 -4.16 -12.64
CA CYS A 62 5.04 -2.80 -12.16
C CYS A 62 3.79 -2.20 -12.81
N ALA A 63 3.74 -2.21 -14.14
CA ALA A 63 2.63 -1.63 -14.88
C ALA A 63 1.30 -2.35 -14.58
N GLU A 64 1.29 -3.68 -14.52
CA GLU A 64 0.09 -4.49 -14.30
C GLU A 64 -0.56 -4.27 -12.93
N CYS A 65 0.18 -3.68 -11.96
CA CYS A 65 -0.37 -3.25 -10.67
C CYS A 65 -0.63 -1.74 -10.65
N HIS A 66 0.37 -0.93 -11.03
CA HIS A 66 0.34 0.51 -10.83
C HIS A 66 -0.43 1.29 -11.91
N THR A 67 -0.84 0.66 -13.01
CA THR A 67 -1.73 1.25 -14.02
C THR A 67 -3.12 0.60 -14.04
N LEU A 68 -3.37 -0.34 -13.14
CA LEU A 68 -4.65 -1.03 -13.07
C LEU A 68 -5.72 -0.14 -12.44
N ARG A 69 -6.96 -0.15 -12.97
CA ARG A 69 -8.11 0.55 -12.40
C ARG A 69 -7.87 2.05 -12.07
N GLN A 70 -7.11 2.74 -12.86
CA GLN A 70 -6.67 4.14 -12.66
C GLN A 70 -7.76 5.10 -12.17
N LYS A 71 -9.01 4.95 -12.69
CA LYS A 71 -10.15 5.80 -12.29
C LYS A 71 -10.61 5.60 -10.85
N SER A 72 -10.18 4.52 -10.20
CA SER A 72 -10.52 4.20 -8.81
C SER A 72 -9.48 4.74 -7.82
N HIS A 73 -8.37 5.30 -8.33
CA HIS A 73 -7.26 5.79 -7.51
C HIS A 73 -7.19 7.31 -7.54
N GLN A 74 -7.27 7.93 -6.37
CA GLN A 74 -7.16 9.39 -6.23
C GLN A 74 -5.72 9.88 -6.36
N ASP A 75 -4.75 9.01 -6.15
CA ASP A 75 -3.31 9.26 -6.27
C ASP A 75 -2.77 9.04 -7.69
N THR A 76 -3.65 8.88 -8.67
CA THR A 76 -3.26 8.72 -10.09
C THR A 76 -2.63 10.01 -10.62
N PHE A 77 -1.46 9.88 -11.25
CA PHE A 77 -0.72 10.97 -11.89
C PHE A 77 -0.04 10.49 -13.17
N ASP A 78 0.36 11.43 -14.03
CA ASP A 78 1.17 11.11 -15.21
C ASP A 78 2.63 10.89 -14.81
N HIS A 79 3.19 9.78 -15.29
CA HIS A 79 4.59 9.43 -15.08
C HIS A 79 5.16 8.79 -16.35
N ASN A 80 5.96 9.55 -17.07
CA ASN A 80 6.60 9.11 -18.31
C ASN A 80 5.59 8.59 -19.36
N GLY A 81 4.45 9.29 -19.50
CA GLY A 81 3.38 8.93 -20.43
C GLY A 81 2.46 7.81 -19.98
N TYR A 82 2.67 7.28 -18.78
CA TYR A 82 1.77 6.35 -18.13
C TYR A 82 0.97 7.03 -17.02
N SER A 83 -0.31 6.72 -16.95
CA SER A 83 -1.15 7.12 -15.83
C SER A 83 -0.98 6.09 -14.72
N VAL A 84 -0.22 6.42 -13.68
CA VAL A 84 0.14 5.51 -12.58
C VAL A 84 -0.44 5.96 -11.25
N HIS A 85 -0.66 5.03 -10.35
CA HIS A 85 -0.95 5.27 -8.95
C HIS A 85 0.09 4.57 -8.06
N VAL A 86 0.36 5.12 -6.88
CA VAL A 86 1.36 4.58 -5.95
C VAL A 86 0.74 3.52 -5.03
N ALA A 87 -0.43 3.81 -4.50
CA ALA A 87 -1.10 2.93 -3.56
C ALA A 87 -1.92 1.85 -4.28
N VAL A 88 -1.38 0.64 -4.37
CA VAL A 88 -2.15 -0.53 -4.85
C VAL A 88 -3.12 -0.97 -3.76
N SER A 89 -4.37 -1.17 -4.11
CA SER A 89 -5.45 -1.52 -3.18
C SER A 89 -5.78 -3.02 -3.22
N PRO A 90 -6.40 -3.58 -2.18
CA PRO A 90 -6.93 -4.94 -2.21
C PRO A 90 -7.89 -5.21 -3.38
N ALA A 91 -8.61 -4.17 -3.81
CA ALA A 91 -9.52 -4.27 -4.96
C ALA A 91 -8.78 -4.47 -6.30
N ASP A 92 -7.54 -4.00 -6.42
CA ASP A 92 -6.69 -4.27 -7.60
C ASP A 92 -6.23 -5.73 -7.58
N CYS A 93 -5.82 -6.21 -6.42
CA CYS A 93 -5.47 -7.61 -6.22
C CYS A 93 -6.64 -8.54 -6.53
N ALA A 94 -7.87 -8.15 -6.17
CA ALA A 94 -9.10 -8.92 -6.41
C ALA A 94 -9.42 -9.14 -7.89
N THR A 95 -8.78 -8.41 -8.81
CA THR A 95 -8.85 -8.68 -10.25
C THR A 95 -8.44 -10.12 -10.59
N CYS A 96 -7.46 -10.67 -9.88
CA CYS A 96 -7.01 -12.05 -10.03
C CYS A 96 -7.29 -12.90 -8.77
N HIS A 97 -7.31 -12.28 -7.59
CA HIS A 97 -7.44 -12.90 -6.27
C HIS A 97 -8.80 -12.59 -5.64
N ARG A 98 -9.89 -12.91 -6.35
CA ARG A 98 -11.24 -12.50 -5.95
C ARG A 98 -11.65 -13.04 -4.59
N ILE A 99 -11.48 -14.34 -4.36
CA ILE A 99 -11.89 -14.98 -3.09
C ILE A 99 -11.02 -14.46 -1.94
N GLU A 100 -9.72 -14.31 -2.16
CA GLU A 100 -8.79 -13.76 -1.19
C GLU A 100 -9.12 -12.30 -0.85
N GLY A 101 -9.52 -11.50 -1.86
CA GLY A 101 -10.00 -10.13 -1.67
C GLY A 101 -11.26 -10.07 -0.80
N GLU A 102 -12.25 -10.94 -1.08
CA GLU A 102 -13.48 -11.05 -0.28
C GLU A 102 -13.19 -11.52 1.16
N GLN A 103 -12.25 -12.45 1.34
CA GLN A 103 -11.83 -12.92 2.67
C GLN A 103 -11.10 -11.81 3.44
N PHE A 104 -10.22 -11.07 2.75
CA PHE A 104 -9.52 -9.93 3.34
C PHE A 104 -10.51 -8.86 3.81
N ASP A 105 -11.49 -8.50 2.98
CA ASP A 105 -12.51 -7.49 3.32
C ASP A 105 -13.32 -7.85 4.58
N ARG A 106 -13.48 -9.14 4.86
CA ARG A 106 -14.14 -9.64 6.08
C ARG A 106 -13.20 -9.83 7.26
N ASN A 107 -11.91 -9.62 7.08
CA ASN A 107 -10.91 -9.80 8.12
C ASN A 107 -10.83 -8.55 9.01
N LEU A 108 -10.76 -8.76 10.32
CA LEU A 108 -10.62 -7.66 11.29
C LEU A 108 -9.39 -6.78 11.00
N MET A 109 -8.31 -7.36 10.45
CA MET A 109 -7.10 -6.61 10.12
C MET A 109 -7.29 -5.64 8.94
N ALA A 110 -8.20 -5.94 8.01
CA ALA A 110 -8.55 -5.03 6.92
C ALA A 110 -9.20 -3.73 7.44
N HIS A 111 -9.83 -3.81 8.61
CA HIS A 111 -10.51 -2.71 9.28
C HIS A 111 -9.78 -2.23 10.54
N ALA A 112 -8.51 -2.60 10.69
CA ALA A 112 -7.74 -2.36 11.91
C ALA A 112 -7.74 -0.88 12.33
N TYR A 113 -7.57 0.04 11.37
CA TYR A 113 -7.55 1.47 11.65
C TYR A 113 -8.86 1.94 12.32
N SER A 114 -10.00 1.70 11.69
CA SER A 114 -11.30 2.12 12.23
C SER A 114 -11.66 1.37 13.51
N ASN A 115 -11.39 0.06 13.57
CA ASN A 115 -11.62 -0.75 14.77
C ASN A 115 -10.83 -0.25 15.99
N LEU A 116 -9.69 0.40 15.77
CA LEU A 116 -8.87 0.95 16.85
C LEU A 116 -9.17 2.43 17.10
N VAL A 117 -9.19 3.26 16.05
CA VAL A 117 -9.38 4.71 16.19
C VAL A 117 -10.77 5.06 16.69
N ASP A 118 -11.80 4.37 16.22
CA ASP A 118 -13.20 4.61 16.59
C ASP A 118 -13.61 3.86 17.88
N ASN A 119 -12.71 3.05 18.45
CA ASN A 119 -12.98 2.29 19.67
C ASN A 119 -12.61 3.09 20.91
N SER A 120 -13.61 3.51 21.69
CA SER A 120 -13.42 4.31 22.90
C SER A 120 -12.60 3.60 23.99
N VAL A 121 -12.75 2.30 24.14
CA VAL A 121 -11.96 1.51 25.11
C VAL A 121 -10.49 1.47 24.70
N TYR A 122 -10.22 1.29 23.40
CA TYR A 122 -8.86 1.34 22.89
C TYR A 122 -8.24 2.73 23.08
N GLN A 123 -8.98 3.80 22.82
CA GLN A 123 -8.50 5.17 23.04
C GLN A 123 -8.19 5.46 24.53
N MET A 124 -9.02 4.96 25.45
CA MET A 124 -8.71 5.05 26.88
C MET A 124 -7.45 4.27 27.25
N LEU A 125 -7.23 3.10 26.65
CA LEU A 125 -6.02 2.31 26.89
C LEU A 125 -4.77 3.03 26.35
N VAL A 126 -4.85 3.56 25.14
CA VAL A 126 -3.76 4.37 24.56
C VAL A 126 -3.44 5.57 25.44
N GLN A 127 -4.45 6.28 25.92
CA GLN A 127 -4.25 7.42 26.84
C GLN A 127 -3.63 6.99 28.17
N SER A 128 -4.00 5.84 28.70
CA SER A 128 -3.42 5.32 29.95
C SER A 128 -1.95 4.95 29.81
N ILE A 129 -1.54 4.47 28.63
CA ILE A 129 -0.16 4.01 28.37
C ILE A 129 0.73 5.15 27.93
N ASN A 130 0.28 5.97 26.97
CA ASN A 130 1.07 6.99 26.29
C ASN A 130 0.79 8.40 26.81
N GLY A 131 -0.27 8.61 27.60
CA GLY A 131 -0.64 9.92 28.12
C GLY A 131 0.41 10.49 29.05
N VAL A 132 0.53 11.80 29.07
CA VAL A 132 1.47 12.51 29.95
C VAL A 132 0.80 12.72 31.32
N PRO A 133 1.28 12.07 32.40
CA PRO A 133 0.68 12.24 33.71
C PRO A 133 0.98 13.62 34.31
N SER A 134 -0.02 14.21 34.92
CA SER A 134 0.15 15.39 35.78
C SER A 134 -0.45 15.13 37.16
N PHE A 135 0.14 15.70 38.19
CA PHE A 135 -0.23 15.52 39.58
C PHE A 135 -0.62 16.87 40.17
N ASP A 136 -1.86 17.01 40.58
CA ASP A 136 -2.31 18.21 41.31
C ASP A 136 -3.18 17.78 42.48
N LYS A 137 -2.80 18.28 43.69
CA LYS A 137 -3.53 18.08 44.95
C LYS A 137 -3.97 16.63 45.20
N GLY A 138 -3.08 15.68 44.92
CA GLY A 138 -3.34 14.24 45.10
C GLY A 138 -4.21 13.58 44.02
N LYS A 139 -4.52 14.29 42.95
CA LYS A 139 -5.20 13.76 41.78
C LYS A 139 -4.23 13.57 40.61
N VAL A 140 -4.37 12.45 39.93
CA VAL A 140 -3.66 12.17 38.69
C VAL A 140 -4.57 12.51 37.52
N SER A 141 -4.08 13.25 36.58
CA SER A 141 -4.72 13.46 35.27
C SER A 141 -3.75 13.12 34.16
N LEU A 142 -4.30 12.66 33.04
CA LEU A 142 -3.53 12.26 31.86
C LEU A 142 -3.84 13.23 30.71
N ALA A 143 -2.84 13.98 30.26
CA ALA A 143 -2.94 14.73 29.03
C ALA A 143 -2.75 13.78 27.84
N PRO A 144 -3.34 14.07 26.65
CA PRO A 144 -3.12 13.28 25.46
C PRO A 144 -1.63 13.16 25.11
N ALA A 145 -1.23 11.98 24.60
CA ALA A 145 0.08 11.82 24.01
C ALA A 145 0.28 12.76 22.80
N SER A 146 1.54 13.04 22.47
CA SER A 146 1.84 13.75 21.23
C SER A 146 1.39 12.94 20.01
N GLN A 147 1.10 13.64 18.91
CA GLN A 147 0.75 12.96 17.65
C GLN A 147 1.84 11.99 17.22
N ALA A 148 3.11 12.40 17.31
CA ALA A 148 4.25 11.54 16.96
C ALA A 148 4.29 10.27 17.82
N THR A 149 4.04 10.36 19.14
CA THR A 149 4.00 9.18 20.01
C THR A 149 2.89 8.22 19.59
N SER A 150 1.72 8.72 19.24
CA SER A 150 0.59 7.91 18.80
C SER A 150 0.86 7.23 17.44
N GLU A 151 1.44 7.95 16.48
CA GLU A 151 1.77 7.45 15.15
C GLU A 151 2.91 6.43 15.17
N GLU A 152 3.91 6.64 16.01
CA GLU A 152 5.08 5.76 16.10
C GLU A 152 4.86 4.55 17.05
N SER A 153 3.75 4.49 17.75
CA SER A 153 3.40 3.36 18.61
C SER A 153 2.38 2.43 17.96
N CYS A 154 1.12 2.55 18.35
CA CYS A 154 0.08 1.60 17.97
C CYS A 154 -0.28 1.66 16.48
N LEU A 155 -0.39 2.85 15.91
CA LEU A 155 -0.77 3.03 14.51
C LEU A 155 0.36 2.63 13.54
N TYR A 156 1.60 2.60 13.99
CA TYR A 156 2.72 2.12 13.18
C TYR A 156 2.54 0.68 12.68
N CYS A 157 2.04 -0.20 13.55
CA CYS A 157 1.80 -1.60 13.21
C CYS A 157 0.36 -1.86 12.70
N HIS A 158 -0.62 -1.10 13.21
CA HIS A 158 -2.04 -1.33 12.95
C HIS A 158 -2.61 -0.48 11.82
N GLY A 159 -1.75 0.10 11.06
CA GLY A 159 -2.10 0.78 9.83
C GLY A 159 -2.35 2.26 9.99
N THR A 160 -1.97 2.95 8.95
CA THR A 160 -2.20 4.37 8.78
C THR A 160 -3.20 4.53 7.65
N LYS A 161 -4.23 5.33 7.87
CA LYS A 161 -5.16 5.66 6.79
C LYS A 161 -4.45 6.58 5.81
N LEU A 162 -4.20 6.08 4.60
CA LEU A 162 -3.66 6.88 3.51
C LEU A 162 -4.74 7.84 3.01
N ALA A 163 -4.41 9.12 2.93
CA ALA A 163 -5.29 10.11 2.31
C ALA A 163 -4.49 10.91 1.27
N VAL A 164 -5.00 10.97 0.05
CA VAL A 164 -4.41 11.78 -1.01
C VAL A 164 -4.78 13.24 -0.76
N LYS A 165 -3.77 14.10 -0.58
CA LYS A 165 -3.94 15.54 -0.33
C LYS A 165 -3.90 16.36 -1.61
N GLY A 166 -3.33 15.81 -2.68
CA GLY A 166 -3.14 16.49 -3.95
C GLY A 166 -1.90 15.98 -4.68
N LYS A 167 -1.34 16.82 -5.50
CA LYS A 167 -0.12 16.56 -6.26
C LYS A 167 0.90 17.66 -6.02
N LYS A 168 2.17 17.30 -6.05
CA LYS A 168 3.28 18.21 -5.86
C LYS A 168 4.33 17.99 -6.93
N THR A 169 4.71 19.06 -7.60
CA THR A 169 5.86 19.04 -8.54
C THR A 169 7.17 19.05 -7.75
N ARG A 170 8.07 18.19 -8.13
CA ARG A 170 9.45 18.13 -7.60
C ARG A 170 10.44 18.18 -8.73
N SER A 171 11.50 18.96 -8.54
CA SER A 171 12.64 18.94 -9.46
C SER A 171 13.46 17.69 -9.22
N THR A 172 13.74 16.96 -10.30
CA THR A 172 14.54 15.74 -10.30
C THR A 172 15.66 15.87 -11.34
N ASP A 173 16.59 14.95 -11.34
CA ASP A 173 17.67 14.89 -12.36
C ASP A 173 17.11 14.66 -13.77
N MET A 174 15.86 14.23 -13.89
CA MET A 174 15.15 14.05 -15.17
C MET A 174 14.20 15.21 -15.51
N GLY A 175 14.26 16.32 -14.76
CA GLY A 175 13.39 17.49 -14.89
C GLY A 175 12.30 17.53 -13.81
N ASP A 176 11.37 18.45 -13.98
CA ASP A 176 10.25 18.61 -13.05
C ASP A 176 9.22 17.50 -13.27
N MET A 177 8.93 16.76 -12.21
CA MET A 177 7.98 15.66 -12.24
C MET A 177 6.87 15.86 -11.20
N GLU A 178 5.66 15.47 -11.55
CA GLU A 178 4.52 15.48 -10.64
C GLU A 178 4.50 14.20 -9.78
N PHE A 179 4.22 14.35 -8.49
CA PHE A 179 4.08 13.24 -7.54
C PHE A 179 2.80 13.43 -6.70
N PRO A 180 2.10 12.35 -6.32
CA PRO A 180 0.99 12.47 -5.40
C PRO A 180 1.51 12.85 -4.01
N GLU A 181 0.77 13.74 -3.34
CA GLU A 181 0.99 14.05 -1.93
C GLU A 181 0.04 13.19 -1.08
N ILE A 182 0.60 12.22 -0.37
CA ILE A 182 -0.15 11.23 0.40
C ILE A 182 0.18 11.42 1.90
N SER A 183 -0.86 11.57 2.73
CA SER A 183 -0.68 11.56 4.19
C SER A 183 -0.51 10.13 4.71
N GLY A 184 0.22 9.98 5.80
CA GLY A 184 0.45 8.68 6.42
C GLY A 184 1.62 7.90 5.85
N TRP A 185 2.26 8.37 4.79
CA TRP A 185 3.58 7.88 4.42
C TRP A 185 4.61 8.38 5.44
N PRO A 186 5.62 7.57 5.77
CA PRO A 186 6.73 8.05 6.57
C PRO A 186 7.31 9.29 5.90
N ASN A 187 7.57 10.34 6.68
CA ASN A 187 8.21 11.54 6.19
C ASN A 187 9.51 11.17 5.49
N GLN A 188 9.69 11.66 4.27
CA GLN A 188 10.92 11.44 3.51
C GLN A 188 12.11 11.95 4.33
N GLY A 189 13.04 11.08 4.63
CA GLY A 189 14.23 11.35 5.45
C GLY A 189 14.40 10.39 6.63
N VAL A 190 13.40 9.63 6.99
CA VAL A 190 13.50 8.67 8.12
C VAL A 190 13.72 7.24 7.65
N GLY A 191 14.12 7.00 6.42
CA GLY A 191 14.70 5.74 5.94
C GLY A 191 13.96 4.43 6.29
N ARG A 192 12.65 4.48 6.51
CA ARG A 192 11.84 3.32 6.85
C ARG A 192 10.67 3.20 5.91
N ILE A 193 10.95 2.67 4.72
CA ILE A 193 9.92 2.02 3.93
C ILE A 193 9.93 0.55 4.35
N ASN A 194 9.13 0.20 5.32
CA ASN A 194 8.71 -1.18 5.49
C ASN A 194 7.49 -1.37 4.60
N LEU A 195 7.72 -1.88 3.42
CA LEU A 195 6.69 -2.46 2.56
C LEU A 195 6.31 -3.83 3.08
#